data_3018c655a57cbd8ff7afba329d5c86a8
#
_entry.id   3018c655a57cbd8ff7afba329d5c86a8
#
_cell.length_a   1.000
_cell.length_b   1.000
_cell.length_c   1.000
_cell.angle_alpha   90.00
_cell.angle_beta   90.00
_cell.angle_gamma   90.00
#
_symmetry.space_group_name_H-M   'P 1'
#
loop_
_entity.id
_entity.type
_entity.pdbx_description
1 polymer ?
#
loop_
_entity_poly.entity_id
_entity_poly.type
_entity_poly.pdbx_seq_one_letter_code
_entity_poly.pdbx_strand_id
1 'polypeptide(L)'
;MCGTHFPAQMPSLARISLRIFLVSAVMSFALTAPASAGADCVMGSKAAPAELIPACTVIIDQAANPTSDRASALLVRADAHARTSGGLTQALRDIDRAIALDGKNAKAWRLRGDLLREAGGDLNRAAADLGKAIELDPQDAEAFELRGVVYTNQRRLDRAVADYDQAIKLKPDYAQAWSDRGATYYLGGDNEKAIRNFDEALRLDPNRARTYSNRGAAWKKLGQFDKSVADNSEAIRLDSKQPEYYDNRGLAYAAMGEYDKAIADYDQAIRREQRANFLTNRGDSYQFKGELGAALSDYDAALKLDPNFAKTYNNRAVLYKKMGERAKALADYEAALRLDPANDNAASGRRAMIAEIAKFGTEPPRALNAASGNGPSFACATAKREVEKVICADPDLGVLDRQIAETYARVLKSASKRSASDLRKTQRDFLTTRNTSFGRPGYDLKKVMQERLQKLNAMES
;
A
#
# COMPACT_ATOMS: atom_id res chain seq x y z
N MET A 1 -6.63 17.00 11.34
CA MET A 1 -7.58 15.87 11.38
C MET A 1 -7.49 15.18 10.03
N CYS A 2 -6.76 14.06 9.96
CA CYS A 2 -6.56 13.33 8.71
C CYS A 2 -7.76 12.44 8.45
N GLY A 3 -8.63 12.85 7.53
CA GLY A 3 -9.69 12.00 7.00
C GLY A 3 -9.06 10.88 6.17
N THR A 4 -9.11 9.67 6.68
CA THR A 4 -8.64 8.48 5.97
C THR A 4 -9.77 7.93 5.12
N HIS A 5 -9.81 8.30 3.85
CA HIS A 5 -10.53 7.48 2.87
C HIS A 5 -9.70 6.21 2.64
N PHE A 6 -10.23 5.09 3.10
CA PHE A 6 -9.78 3.78 2.64
C PHE A 6 -10.29 3.58 1.21
N PRO A 7 -9.45 3.23 0.26
CA PRO A 7 -9.97 2.67 -0.98
C PRO A 7 -10.69 1.38 -0.62
N ALA A 8 -11.97 1.30 -1.00
CA ALA A 8 -12.79 0.10 -0.92
C ALA A 8 -12.36 -0.88 -2.01
N GLN A 9 -11.19 -1.46 -1.85
CA GLN A 9 -10.75 -2.63 -2.61
C GLN A 9 -9.81 -3.42 -1.71
N MET A 10 -10.40 -4.39 -1.01
CA MET A 10 -9.63 -5.55 -0.62
C MET A 10 -9.31 -6.31 -1.91
N PRO A 11 -8.07 -6.45 -2.33
CA PRO A 11 -7.74 -7.41 -3.35
C PRO A 11 -7.83 -8.79 -2.73
N SER A 12 -8.96 -9.49 -2.93
CA SER A 12 -9.02 -10.93 -2.80
C SER A 12 -8.42 -11.53 -4.07
N LEU A 13 -7.13 -11.48 -4.20
CA LEU A 13 -6.41 -12.27 -5.19
C LEU A 13 -5.19 -12.86 -4.51
N ALA A 14 -5.38 -14.09 -4.00
CA ALA A 14 -4.28 -15.00 -3.84
C ALA A 14 -3.67 -15.21 -5.23
N ARG A 15 -2.62 -14.44 -5.57
CA ARG A 15 -1.82 -14.70 -6.77
C ARG A 15 -1.06 -16.00 -6.55
N ILE A 16 -1.52 -17.03 -7.26
CA ILE A 16 -0.76 -18.26 -7.49
C ILE A 16 0.55 -17.86 -8.19
N SER A 17 1.67 -18.08 -7.52
CA SER A 17 3.01 -17.89 -8.08
C SER A 17 3.21 -18.82 -9.27
N LEU A 18 3.23 -18.27 -10.46
CA LEU A 18 3.60 -18.95 -11.69
C LEU A 18 5.12 -19.18 -11.70
N ARG A 19 5.58 -20.35 -11.27
CA ARG A 19 6.93 -20.84 -11.58
C ARG A 19 6.90 -21.49 -12.96
N ILE A 20 7.39 -20.75 -13.96
CA ILE A 20 7.71 -21.30 -15.28
C ILE A 20 8.97 -22.15 -15.12
N PHE A 21 8.83 -23.46 -15.18
CA PHE A 21 9.93 -24.39 -15.50
C PHE A 21 9.77 -24.79 -16.96
N LEU A 22 10.67 -24.29 -17.81
CA LEU A 22 10.92 -24.89 -19.11
C LEU A 22 11.52 -26.30 -18.90
N VAL A 23 10.79 -27.31 -19.30
CA VAL A 23 11.33 -28.64 -19.52
C VAL A 23 10.96 -29.09 -20.93
N SER A 24 12.02 -29.37 -21.66
CA SER A 24 12.05 -29.84 -23.03
C SER A 24 11.19 -31.10 -23.26
N ALA A 25 10.47 -31.09 -24.38
CA ALA A 25 9.68 -32.20 -24.84
C ALA A 25 10.58 -33.40 -25.19
N VAL A 26 10.35 -34.53 -24.53
CA VAL A 26 10.65 -35.86 -25.07
C VAL A 26 9.32 -36.61 -25.08
N MET A 27 8.77 -36.81 -26.27
CA MET A 27 7.62 -37.70 -26.48
C MET A 27 8.04 -39.12 -26.17
N SER A 28 7.60 -39.65 -25.04
CA SER A 28 7.53 -41.10 -24.81
C SER A 28 6.07 -41.47 -24.70
N PHE A 29 5.54 -42.14 -25.71
CA PHE A 29 4.26 -42.85 -25.63
C PHE A 29 4.42 -43.98 -24.61
N ALA A 30 4.07 -43.70 -23.36
CA ALA A 30 3.82 -44.74 -22.37
C ALA A 30 2.31 -45.05 -22.41
N LEU A 31 1.96 -46.24 -22.86
CA LEU A 31 0.65 -46.86 -22.60
C LEU A 31 0.47 -46.87 -21.06
N THR A 32 -0.28 -45.89 -20.54
CA THR A 32 -0.69 -45.92 -19.13
C THR A 32 -1.81 -46.95 -19.00
N ALA A 33 -1.55 -47.97 -18.23
CA ALA A 33 -2.58 -48.85 -17.68
C ALA A 33 -3.64 -47.97 -16.97
N PRO A 34 -4.93 -48.34 -16.98
CA PRO A 34 -5.94 -47.59 -16.27
C PRO A 34 -5.56 -47.58 -14.78
N ALA A 35 -5.21 -46.43 -14.24
CA ALA A 35 -5.11 -46.23 -12.82
C ALA A 35 -6.42 -46.70 -12.18
N SER A 36 -6.32 -47.38 -11.04
CA SER A 36 -7.48 -47.84 -10.26
C SER A 36 -8.34 -46.60 -9.87
N ALA A 37 -9.31 -46.32 -10.67
CA ALA A 37 -10.05 -45.07 -10.68
C ALA A 37 -11.18 -45.07 -9.62
N GLY A 38 -10.86 -45.07 -8.36
CA GLY A 38 -11.89 -45.08 -7.33
C GLY A 38 -11.45 -44.58 -5.97
N ALA A 39 -10.18 -44.63 -5.67
CA ALA A 39 -9.66 -44.27 -4.34
C ALA A 39 -9.45 -42.76 -4.12
N ASP A 40 -9.28 -41.96 -5.18
CA ASP A 40 -8.74 -40.59 -5.07
C ASP A 40 -9.80 -39.48 -5.19
N CYS A 41 -11.02 -39.78 -5.60
CA CYS A 41 -12.12 -38.80 -5.70
C CYS A 41 -12.81 -38.59 -4.35
N VAL A 42 -12.11 -37.99 -3.41
CA VAL A 42 -12.59 -37.72 -2.05
C VAL A 42 -12.48 -36.22 -1.73
N MET A 43 -13.50 -35.65 -1.09
CA MET A 43 -13.50 -34.25 -0.65
C MET A 43 -12.33 -33.99 0.30
N GLY A 44 -11.64 -32.86 0.07
CA GLY A 44 -10.46 -32.49 0.86
C GLY A 44 -9.17 -33.20 0.46
N SER A 45 -9.17 -33.99 -0.61
CA SER A 45 -7.95 -34.60 -1.16
C SER A 45 -6.90 -33.55 -1.51
N LYS A 46 -5.63 -33.80 -1.10
CA LYS A 46 -4.49 -32.97 -1.45
C LYS A 46 -3.88 -33.35 -2.81
N ALA A 47 -4.42 -34.34 -3.50
CA ALA A 47 -3.95 -34.74 -4.82
C ALA A 47 -4.04 -33.58 -5.83
N ALA A 48 -3.20 -33.62 -6.85
CA ALA A 48 -3.16 -32.59 -7.87
C ALA A 48 -4.48 -32.57 -8.68
N PRO A 49 -4.96 -31.39 -9.13
CA PRO A 49 -6.15 -31.32 -9.98
C PRO A 49 -6.10 -32.23 -11.22
N ALA A 50 -4.91 -32.38 -11.82
CA ALA A 50 -4.67 -33.26 -12.96
C ALA A 50 -4.95 -34.75 -12.69
N GLU A 51 -4.89 -35.17 -11.43
CA GLU A 51 -5.18 -36.54 -10.99
C GLU A 51 -6.65 -36.67 -10.56
N LEU A 52 -7.19 -35.69 -9.82
CA LEU A 52 -8.55 -35.71 -9.29
C LEU A 52 -9.62 -35.58 -10.38
N ILE A 53 -9.41 -34.68 -11.36
CA ILE A 53 -10.42 -34.43 -12.41
C ILE A 53 -10.75 -35.72 -13.20
N PRO A 54 -9.77 -36.47 -13.72
CA PRO A 54 -10.09 -37.73 -14.43
C PRO A 54 -10.69 -38.80 -13.49
N ALA A 55 -10.17 -38.95 -12.26
CA ALA A 55 -10.68 -39.93 -11.30
C ALA A 55 -12.16 -39.69 -10.97
N CYS A 56 -12.54 -38.43 -10.68
CA CYS A 56 -13.92 -38.07 -10.41
C CYS A 56 -14.81 -38.20 -11.67
N THR A 57 -14.24 -37.93 -12.85
CA THR A 57 -15.00 -38.05 -14.13
C THR A 57 -15.49 -39.48 -14.35
N VAL A 58 -14.69 -40.50 -14.05
CA VAL A 58 -15.08 -41.89 -14.14
C VAL A 58 -16.32 -42.18 -13.27
N ILE A 59 -16.37 -41.70 -12.03
CA ILE A 59 -17.49 -41.89 -11.12
C ILE A 59 -18.76 -41.17 -11.64
N ILE A 60 -18.59 -39.95 -12.15
CA ILE A 60 -19.68 -39.10 -12.65
C ILE A 60 -20.34 -39.71 -13.88
N ASP A 61 -19.55 -40.27 -14.80
CA ASP A 61 -20.03 -40.75 -16.10
C ASP A 61 -20.61 -42.16 -16.03
N GLN A 62 -20.36 -42.94 -14.99
CA GLN A 62 -20.96 -44.24 -14.77
C GLN A 62 -22.39 -44.07 -14.24
N ALA A 63 -23.38 -44.24 -15.12
CA ALA A 63 -24.79 -44.11 -14.78
C ALA A 63 -25.27 -45.10 -13.70
N ALA A 64 -24.55 -46.24 -13.55
CA ALA A 64 -24.83 -47.24 -12.52
C ALA A 64 -24.46 -46.80 -11.10
N ASN A 65 -23.60 -45.77 -10.96
CA ASN A 65 -23.25 -45.24 -9.64
C ASN A 65 -24.45 -44.52 -9.00
N PRO A 66 -24.58 -44.62 -7.67
CA PRO A 66 -25.62 -43.89 -6.94
C PRO A 66 -25.58 -42.39 -7.24
N THR A 67 -26.75 -41.77 -7.26
CA THR A 67 -26.85 -40.30 -7.48
C THR A 67 -26.07 -39.51 -6.46
N SER A 68 -26.04 -39.97 -5.18
CA SER A 68 -25.25 -39.38 -4.10
C SER A 68 -23.76 -39.38 -4.39
N ASP A 69 -23.23 -40.47 -4.94
CA ASP A 69 -21.81 -40.64 -5.23
C ASP A 69 -21.38 -39.76 -6.41
N ARG A 70 -22.25 -39.71 -7.43
CA ARG A 70 -22.04 -38.83 -8.58
C ARG A 70 -22.11 -37.36 -8.20
N ALA A 71 -23.04 -36.98 -7.32
CA ALA A 71 -23.14 -35.63 -6.79
C ALA A 71 -21.89 -35.28 -5.97
N SER A 72 -21.42 -36.17 -5.11
CA SER A 72 -20.20 -35.99 -4.32
C SER A 72 -18.95 -35.86 -5.21
N ALA A 73 -18.81 -36.72 -6.23
CA ALA A 73 -17.72 -36.68 -7.19
C ALA A 73 -17.70 -35.35 -8.00
N LEU A 74 -18.88 -34.81 -8.34
CA LEU A 74 -19.01 -33.49 -8.98
C LEU A 74 -18.47 -32.38 -8.07
N LEU A 75 -18.73 -32.41 -6.76
CA LEU A 75 -18.23 -31.40 -5.84
C LEU A 75 -16.71 -31.50 -5.69
N VAL A 76 -16.15 -32.71 -5.63
CA VAL A 76 -14.69 -32.93 -5.60
C VAL A 76 -14.03 -32.41 -6.88
N ARG A 77 -14.63 -32.71 -8.04
CA ARG A 77 -14.13 -32.22 -9.33
C ARG A 77 -14.27 -30.70 -9.46
N ALA A 78 -15.32 -30.11 -8.92
CA ALA A 78 -15.49 -28.66 -8.87
C ALA A 78 -14.39 -28.00 -8.03
N ASP A 79 -14.07 -28.53 -6.85
CA ASP A 79 -12.95 -28.06 -6.04
C ASP A 79 -11.61 -28.19 -6.80
N ALA A 80 -11.39 -29.30 -7.47
CA ALA A 80 -10.22 -29.49 -8.31
C ALA A 80 -10.13 -28.46 -9.46
N HIS A 81 -11.26 -28.21 -10.15
CA HIS A 81 -11.31 -27.16 -11.18
C HIS A 81 -11.06 -25.77 -10.61
N ALA A 82 -11.62 -25.42 -9.45
CA ALA A 82 -11.41 -24.12 -8.81
C ALA A 82 -9.93 -23.85 -8.51
N ARG A 83 -9.14 -24.90 -8.25
CA ARG A 83 -7.68 -24.81 -8.03
C ARG A 83 -6.87 -24.66 -9.33
N THR A 84 -7.49 -24.72 -10.51
CA THR A 84 -6.83 -24.53 -11.80
C THR A 84 -7.05 -23.10 -12.33
N SER A 85 -6.05 -22.56 -13.03
CA SER A 85 -6.19 -21.25 -13.68
C SER A 85 -7.32 -21.31 -14.73
N GLY A 86 -8.34 -20.43 -14.61
CA GLY A 86 -9.48 -20.40 -15.50
C GLY A 86 -10.55 -21.50 -15.27
N GLY A 87 -10.39 -22.34 -14.26
CA GLY A 87 -11.28 -23.47 -13.97
C GLY A 87 -12.62 -23.11 -13.33
N LEU A 88 -12.85 -21.84 -12.97
CA LEU A 88 -14.06 -21.38 -12.27
C LEU A 88 -15.37 -21.76 -13.00
N THR A 89 -15.41 -21.59 -14.31
CA THR A 89 -16.61 -21.91 -15.11
C THR A 89 -16.93 -23.39 -15.07
N GLN A 90 -15.93 -24.27 -15.09
CA GLN A 90 -16.09 -25.71 -14.98
C GLN A 90 -16.53 -26.09 -13.56
N ALA A 91 -15.92 -25.49 -12.54
CA ALA A 91 -16.31 -25.68 -11.15
C ALA A 91 -17.79 -25.34 -10.92
N LEU A 92 -18.24 -24.18 -11.36
CA LEU A 92 -19.64 -23.77 -11.23
C LEU A 92 -20.60 -24.71 -11.97
N ARG A 93 -20.25 -25.18 -13.19
CA ARG A 93 -21.06 -26.16 -13.92
C ARG A 93 -21.17 -27.49 -13.18
N ASP A 94 -20.08 -27.95 -12.58
CA ASP A 94 -20.13 -29.20 -11.81
C ASP A 94 -20.99 -29.07 -10.56
N ILE A 95 -20.91 -27.93 -9.87
CA ILE A 95 -21.75 -27.68 -8.69
C ILE A 95 -23.23 -27.55 -9.11
N ASP A 96 -23.55 -26.87 -10.21
CA ASP A 96 -24.91 -26.76 -10.73
C ASP A 96 -25.46 -28.15 -11.04
N ARG A 97 -24.66 -29.05 -11.63
CA ARG A 97 -25.05 -30.48 -11.86
C ARG A 97 -25.22 -31.24 -10.54
N ALA A 98 -24.33 -31.00 -9.55
CA ALA A 98 -24.46 -31.64 -8.24
C ALA A 98 -25.78 -31.24 -7.55
N ILE A 99 -26.13 -29.94 -7.58
CA ILE A 99 -27.38 -29.41 -7.04
C ILE A 99 -28.60 -29.99 -7.79
N ALA A 100 -28.50 -30.15 -9.11
CA ALA A 100 -29.58 -30.77 -9.91
C ALA A 100 -29.80 -32.27 -9.59
N LEU A 101 -28.73 -32.97 -9.21
CA LEU A 101 -28.78 -34.36 -8.76
C LEU A 101 -29.31 -34.50 -7.33
N ASP A 102 -28.84 -33.61 -6.44
CA ASP A 102 -29.25 -33.60 -5.04
C ASP A 102 -29.37 -32.13 -4.55
N GLY A 103 -30.55 -31.57 -4.73
CA GLY A 103 -30.89 -30.21 -4.30
C GLY A 103 -30.95 -30.03 -2.78
N LYS A 104 -30.88 -31.12 -2.00
CA LYS A 104 -30.81 -31.08 -0.52
C LYS A 104 -29.40 -31.13 0.03
N ASN A 105 -28.38 -31.21 -0.82
CA ASN A 105 -26.99 -31.21 -0.41
C ASN A 105 -26.53 -29.80 -0.02
N ALA A 106 -26.59 -29.48 1.28
CA ALA A 106 -26.18 -28.18 1.81
C ALA A 106 -24.77 -27.77 1.36
N LYS A 107 -23.81 -28.73 1.32
CA LYS A 107 -22.43 -28.46 0.92
C LYS A 107 -22.31 -27.96 -0.53
N ALA A 108 -23.18 -28.45 -1.43
CA ALA A 108 -23.18 -27.99 -2.81
C ALA A 108 -23.56 -26.50 -2.91
N TRP A 109 -24.62 -26.11 -2.19
CA TRP A 109 -25.04 -24.72 -2.11
C TRP A 109 -23.97 -23.83 -1.47
N ARG A 110 -23.36 -24.28 -0.36
CA ARG A 110 -22.28 -23.56 0.30
C ARG A 110 -21.08 -23.36 -0.63
N LEU A 111 -20.63 -24.42 -1.30
CA LEU A 111 -19.48 -24.34 -2.21
C LEU A 111 -19.75 -23.40 -3.40
N ARG A 112 -20.97 -23.38 -3.96
CA ARG A 112 -21.32 -22.43 -5.01
C ARG A 112 -21.30 -20.99 -4.52
N GLY A 113 -21.89 -20.74 -3.37
CA GLY A 113 -21.87 -19.41 -2.74
C GLY A 113 -20.46 -18.91 -2.47
N ASP A 114 -19.58 -19.77 -1.97
CA ASP A 114 -18.17 -19.41 -1.70
C ASP A 114 -17.41 -19.12 -3.01
N LEU A 115 -17.53 -19.97 -4.03
CA LEU A 115 -16.88 -19.71 -5.32
C LEU A 115 -17.37 -18.42 -5.99
N LEU A 116 -18.67 -18.11 -5.90
CA LEU A 116 -19.20 -16.83 -6.40
C LEU A 116 -18.63 -15.63 -5.66
N ARG A 117 -18.45 -15.74 -4.34
CA ARG A 117 -17.79 -14.71 -3.51
C ARG A 117 -16.32 -14.52 -3.91
N GLU A 118 -15.57 -15.62 -4.03
CA GLU A 118 -14.13 -15.56 -4.39
C GLU A 118 -13.87 -15.00 -5.78
N ALA A 119 -14.74 -15.33 -6.71
CA ALA A 119 -14.66 -14.84 -8.08
C ALA A 119 -14.98 -13.35 -8.23
N GLY A 120 -15.36 -12.65 -7.15
CA GLY A 120 -15.87 -11.28 -7.24
C GLY A 120 -17.18 -11.18 -8.04
N GLY A 121 -17.93 -12.29 -8.12
CA GLY A 121 -19.17 -12.42 -8.88
C GLY A 121 -20.38 -11.79 -8.17
N ASP A 122 -21.58 -12.31 -8.50
CA ASP A 122 -22.82 -11.82 -7.92
C ASP A 122 -22.93 -12.16 -6.43
N LEU A 123 -22.59 -11.19 -5.58
CA LEU A 123 -22.66 -11.31 -4.12
C LEU A 123 -24.10 -11.53 -3.61
N ASN A 124 -25.14 -11.13 -4.36
CA ASN A 124 -26.52 -11.42 -3.97
C ASN A 124 -26.83 -12.89 -4.18
N ARG A 125 -26.39 -13.46 -5.29
CA ARG A 125 -26.51 -14.90 -5.56
C ARG A 125 -25.69 -15.71 -4.55
N ALA A 126 -24.47 -15.27 -4.23
CA ALA A 126 -23.65 -15.91 -3.21
C ALA A 126 -24.35 -15.94 -1.84
N ALA A 127 -24.95 -14.82 -1.41
CA ALA A 127 -25.71 -14.74 -0.15
C ALA A 127 -26.96 -15.65 -0.17
N ALA A 128 -27.65 -15.75 -1.32
CA ALA A 128 -28.82 -16.61 -1.48
C ALA A 128 -28.44 -18.10 -1.40
N ASP A 129 -27.37 -18.51 -2.08
CA ASP A 129 -26.87 -19.88 -2.06
C ASP A 129 -26.42 -20.29 -0.63
N LEU A 130 -25.66 -19.43 0.05
CA LEU A 130 -25.28 -19.64 1.45
C LEU A 130 -26.49 -19.65 2.39
N GLY A 131 -27.51 -18.82 2.11
CA GLY A 131 -28.78 -18.86 2.80
C GLY A 131 -29.50 -20.20 2.64
N LYS A 132 -29.46 -20.77 1.43
CA LYS A 132 -30.03 -22.11 1.16
C LYS A 132 -29.23 -23.23 1.83
N ALA A 133 -27.90 -23.10 1.87
CA ALA A 133 -27.06 -24.03 2.62
C ALA A 133 -27.43 -24.06 4.11
N ILE A 134 -27.61 -22.90 4.73
CA ILE A 134 -28.01 -22.75 6.14
C ILE A 134 -29.45 -23.29 6.40
N GLU A 135 -30.36 -23.07 5.46
CA GLU A 135 -31.72 -23.65 5.55
C GLU A 135 -31.68 -25.18 5.58
N LEU A 136 -30.78 -25.76 4.79
CA LEU A 136 -30.63 -27.21 4.69
C LEU A 136 -29.81 -27.81 5.83
N ASP A 137 -28.82 -27.09 6.32
CA ASP A 137 -28.01 -27.47 7.47
C ASP A 137 -27.80 -26.25 8.41
N PRO A 138 -28.68 -26.04 9.38
CA PRO A 138 -28.56 -24.95 10.35
C PRO A 138 -27.39 -25.09 11.35
N GLN A 139 -26.65 -26.19 11.32
CA GLN A 139 -25.49 -26.44 12.16
C GLN A 139 -24.17 -26.19 11.41
N ASP A 140 -24.20 -25.79 10.15
CA ASP A 140 -23.02 -25.49 9.34
C ASP A 140 -22.44 -24.10 9.71
N ALA A 141 -21.53 -24.06 10.70
CA ALA A 141 -20.85 -22.83 11.14
C ALA A 141 -20.08 -22.13 10.01
N GLU A 142 -19.57 -22.90 9.03
CA GLU A 142 -18.83 -22.35 7.88
C GLU A 142 -19.76 -21.62 6.90
N ALA A 143 -20.97 -22.13 6.70
CA ALA A 143 -21.96 -21.45 5.85
C ALA A 143 -22.38 -20.08 6.44
N PHE A 144 -22.53 -19.99 7.75
CA PHE A 144 -22.78 -18.71 8.42
C PHE A 144 -21.57 -17.78 8.28
N GLU A 145 -20.36 -18.25 8.54
CA GLU A 145 -19.14 -17.44 8.40
C GLU A 145 -19.01 -16.88 6.98
N LEU A 146 -19.13 -17.73 5.95
CA LEU A 146 -19.03 -17.32 4.55
C LEU A 146 -20.12 -16.29 4.16
N ARG A 147 -21.37 -16.47 4.66
CA ARG A 147 -22.42 -15.47 4.41
C ARG A 147 -22.14 -14.15 5.12
N GLY A 148 -21.58 -14.21 6.31
CA GLY A 148 -21.06 -13.04 7.03
C GLY A 148 -20.00 -12.29 6.21
N VAL A 149 -19.06 -13.01 5.59
CA VAL A 149 -18.05 -12.39 4.68
C VAL A 149 -18.74 -11.74 3.47
N VAL A 150 -19.72 -12.38 2.86
CA VAL A 150 -20.51 -11.81 1.75
C VAL A 150 -21.21 -10.52 2.19
N TYR A 151 -21.85 -10.52 3.36
CA TYR A 151 -22.51 -9.32 3.88
C TYR A 151 -21.52 -8.20 4.23
N THR A 152 -20.33 -8.53 4.74
CA THR A 152 -19.25 -7.55 4.96
C THR A 152 -18.83 -6.90 3.64
N ASN A 153 -18.66 -7.67 2.58
CA ASN A 153 -18.34 -7.16 1.24
C ASN A 153 -19.46 -6.26 0.66
N GLN A 154 -20.71 -6.56 0.99
CA GLN A 154 -21.88 -5.74 0.65
C GLN A 154 -22.06 -4.50 1.56
N ARG A 155 -21.19 -4.28 2.55
CA ARG A 155 -21.33 -3.24 3.58
C ARG A 155 -22.58 -3.39 4.47
N ARG A 156 -23.16 -4.58 4.56
CA ARG A 156 -24.30 -4.91 5.43
C ARG A 156 -23.79 -5.42 6.77
N LEU A 157 -23.09 -4.57 7.50
CA LEU A 157 -22.26 -4.96 8.65
C LEU A 157 -23.07 -5.62 9.78
N ASP A 158 -24.28 -5.13 10.06
CA ASP A 158 -25.12 -5.73 11.12
C ASP A 158 -25.50 -7.19 10.80
N ARG A 159 -25.81 -7.48 9.52
CA ARG A 159 -26.10 -8.85 9.10
C ARG A 159 -24.87 -9.75 9.15
N ALA A 160 -23.71 -9.19 8.78
CA ALA A 160 -22.46 -9.92 8.87
C ALA A 160 -22.14 -10.29 10.31
N VAL A 161 -22.26 -9.36 11.25
CA VAL A 161 -22.04 -9.62 12.70
C VAL A 161 -23.00 -10.70 13.20
N ALA A 162 -24.30 -10.65 12.84
CA ALA A 162 -25.28 -11.65 13.26
C ALA A 162 -24.91 -13.06 12.76
N ASP A 163 -24.43 -13.18 11.53
CA ASP A 163 -23.98 -14.46 10.98
C ASP A 163 -22.70 -14.99 11.67
N TYR A 164 -21.72 -14.12 11.91
CA TYR A 164 -20.53 -14.53 12.69
C TYR A 164 -20.88 -14.92 14.13
N ASP A 165 -21.86 -14.27 14.75
CA ASP A 165 -22.34 -14.63 16.08
C ASP A 165 -22.92 -16.07 16.08
N GLN A 166 -23.66 -16.45 15.05
CA GLN A 166 -24.14 -17.82 14.90
C GLN A 166 -22.98 -18.80 14.63
N ALA A 167 -22.06 -18.46 13.72
CA ALA A 167 -20.89 -19.29 13.44
C ALA A 167 -20.08 -19.57 14.72
N ILE A 168 -19.82 -18.55 15.55
CA ILE A 168 -19.11 -18.65 16.82
C ILE A 168 -19.92 -19.43 17.86
N LYS A 169 -21.23 -19.24 17.91
CA LYS A 169 -22.12 -20.02 18.80
C LYS A 169 -22.08 -21.50 18.48
N LEU A 170 -22.07 -21.86 17.19
CA LEU A 170 -22.00 -23.24 16.73
C LEU A 170 -20.60 -23.83 16.92
N LYS A 171 -19.55 -23.02 16.73
CA LYS A 171 -18.16 -23.43 16.85
C LYS A 171 -17.35 -22.36 17.59
N PRO A 172 -17.28 -22.40 18.93
CA PRO A 172 -16.61 -21.36 19.73
C PRO A 172 -15.10 -21.22 19.47
N ASP A 173 -14.46 -22.29 19.00
CA ASP A 173 -13.03 -22.34 18.65
C ASP A 173 -12.76 -21.94 17.17
N TYR A 174 -13.75 -21.34 16.48
CA TYR A 174 -13.61 -20.95 15.08
C TYR A 174 -12.85 -19.62 14.95
N ALA A 175 -11.52 -19.68 15.04
CA ALA A 175 -10.64 -18.50 14.98
C ALA A 175 -10.90 -17.61 13.76
N GLN A 176 -11.28 -18.19 12.60
CA GLN A 176 -11.60 -17.42 11.40
C GLN A 176 -12.82 -16.52 11.62
N ALA A 177 -13.92 -17.06 12.15
CA ALA A 177 -15.13 -16.28 12.40
C ALA A 177 -14.90 -15.13 13.39
N TRP A 178 -14.09 -15.37 14.44
CA TRP A 178 -13.66 -14.32 15.35
C TRP A 178 -12.87 -13.21 14.61
N SER A 179 -11.91 -13.59 13.77
CA SER A 179 -11.10 -12.65 12.99
C SER A 179 -11.95 -11.82 12.02
N ASP A 180 -12.89 -12.44 11.33
CA ASP A 180 -13.73 -11.75 10.32
C ASP A 180 -14.77 -10.85 10.97
N ARG A 181 -15.33 -11.25 12.11
CA ARG A 181 -16.17 -10.36 12.94
C ARG A 181 -15.36 -9.16 13.44
N GLY A 182 -14.11 -9.36 13.85
CA GLY A 182 -13.19 -8.29 14.22
C GLY A 182 -12.94 -7.32 13.06
N ALA A 183 -12.67 -7.85 11.87
CA ALA A 183 -12.50 -7.04 10.67
C ALA A 183 -13.79 -6.26 10.31
N THR A 184 -14.96 -6.85 10.52
CA THR A 184 -16.24 -6.19 10.30
C THR A 184 -16.47 -5.04 11.28
N TYR A 185 -16.15 -5.22 12.58
CA TYR A 185 -16.18 -4.12 13.56
C TYR A 185 -15.19 -3.00 13.21
N TYR A 186 -13.98 -3.36 12.76
CA TYR A 186 -13.01 -2.37 12.29
C TYR A 186 -13.54 -1.55 11.11
N LEU A 187 -14.19 -2.19 10.14
CA LEU A 187 -14.83 -1.52 8.99
C LEU A 187 -16.00 -0.62 9.43
N GLY A 188 -16.68 -0.98 10.51
CA GLY A 188 -17.73 -0.18 11.15
C GLY A 188 -17.20 0.93 12.05
N GLY A 189 -15.89 1.03 12.27
CA GLY A 189 -15.25 2.04 13.11
C GLY A 189 -15.16 1.70 14.59
N ASP A 190 -15.69 0.55 15.03
CA ASP A 190 -15.62 0.10 16.42
C ASP A 190 -14.29 -0.66 16.65
N ASN A 191 -13.22 0.12 16.82
CA ASN A 191 -11.87 -0.44 16.93
C ASN A 191 -11.66 -1.26 18.20
N GLU A 192 -12.32 -0.92 19.31
CA GLU A 192 -12.24 -1.65 20.57
C GLU A 192 -12.87 -3.04 20.46
N LYS A 193 -14.07 -3.15 19.82
CA LYS A 193 -14.66 -4.46 19.57
C LYS A 193 -13.82 -5.26 18.57
N ALA A 194 -13.27 -4.61 17.55
CA ALA A 194 -12.38 -5.26 16.60
C ALA A 194 -11.20 -5.92 17.30
N ILE A 195 -10.51 -5.18 18.18
CA ILE A 195 -9.36 -5.69 18.94
C ILE A 195 -9.74 -6.88 19.80
N ARG A 196 -10.83 -6.80 20.59
CA ARG A 196 -11.27 -7.95 21.42
C ARG A 196 -11.53 -9.21 20.60
N ASN A 197 -12.08 -9.05 19.39
CA ASN A 197 -12.32 -10.18 18.49
C ASN A 197 -11.02 -10.74 17.90
N PHE A 198 -10.07 -9.88 17.53
CA PHE A 198 -8.75 -10.31 17.07
C PHE A 198 -7.95 -10.98 18.21
N ASP A 199 -8.07 -10.50 19.45
CA ASP A 199 -7.44 -11.12 20.61
C ASP A 199 -7.92 -12.56 20.79
N GLU A 200 -9.23 -12.80 20.69
CA GLU A 200 -9.79 -14.14 20.79
C GLU A 200 -9.39 -15.03 19.60
N ALA A 201 -9.40 -14.49 18.38
CA ALA A 201 -8.91 -15.22 17.22
C ALA A 201 -7.44 -15.65 17.36
N LEU A 202 -6.58 -14.78 17.89
CA LEU A 202 -5.16 -15.05 18.11
C LEU A 202 -4.89 -15.93 19.32
N ARG A 203 -5.77 -15.91 20.34
CA ARG A 203 -5.74 -16.88 21.44
C ARG A 203 -6.03 -18.31 20.95
N LEU A 204 -6.97 -18.44 20.01
CA LEU A 204 -7.36 -19.73 19.42
C LEU A 204 -6.32 -20.23 18.39
N ASP A 205 -5.78 -19.33 17.57
CA ASP A 205 -4.74 -19.65 16.58
C ASP A 205 -3.72 -18.51 16.50
N PRO A 206 -2.57 -18.63 17.17
CA PRO A 206 -1.53 -17.61 17.22
C PRO A 206 -0.71 -17.48 15.93
N ASN A 207 -0.93 -18.33 14.92
CA ASN A 207 -0.17 -18.28 13.65
C ASN A 207 -0.88 -17.51 12.55
N ARG A 208 -1.84 -16.65 12.89
CA ARG A 208 -2.65 -15.90 11.91
C ARG A 208 -2.03 -14.53 11.61
N ALA A 209 -1.06 -14.49 10.71
CA ALA A 209 -0.35 -13.25 10.33
C ALA A 209 -1.31 -12.10 9.98
N ARG A 210 -2.33 -12.38 9.16
CA ARG A 210 -3.32 -11.37 8.75
C ARG A 210 -4.11 -10.79 9.94
N THR A 211 -4.43 -11.61 10.94
CA THR A 211 -5.15 -11.17 12.14
C THR A 211 -4.31 -10.20 12.97
N TYR A 212 -3.01 -10.48 13.15
CA TYR A 212 -2.08 -9.52 13.76
C TYR A 212 -2.08 -8.19 12.99
N SER A 213 -1.91 -8.20 11.67
CA SER A 213 -1.89 -6.96 10.90
C SER A 213 -3.21 -6.18 10.99
N ASN A 214 -4.35 -6.87 10.99
CA ASN A 214 -5.66 -6.23 11.18
C ASN A 214 -5.79 -5.61 12.58
N ARG A 215 -5.33 -6.31 13.65
CA ARG A 215 -5.29 -5.77 15.00
C ARG A 215 -4.34 -4.58 15.11
N GLY A 216 -3.18 -4.65 14.45
CA GLY A 216 -2.24 -3.54 14.32
C GLY A 216 -2.86 -2.31 13.66
N ALA A 217 -3.68 -2.50 12.63
CA ALA A 217 -4.43 -1.41 12.00
C ALA A 217 -5.46 -0.78 12.97
N ALA A 218 -6.16 -1.60 13.78
CA ALA A 218 -7.08 -1.12 14.79
C ALA A 218 -6.36 -0.36 15.92
N TRP A 219 -5.22 -0.86 16.39
CA TRP A 219 -4.37 -0.15 17.37
C TRP A 219 -3.91 1.22 16.84
N LYS A 220 -3.50 1.28 15.56
CA LYS A 220 -3.12 2.54 14.92
C LYS A 220 -4.28 3.55 14.92
N LYS A 221 -5.50 3.10 14.65
CA LYS A 221 -6.69 3.97 14.70
C LYS A 221 -6.94 4.55 16.09
N LEU A 222 -6.59 3.83 17.15
CA LEU A 222 -6.67 4.28 18.53
C LEU A 222 -5.43 5.07 19.00
N GLY A 223 -4.48 5.35 18.10
CA GLY A 223 -3.25 6.08 18.44
C GLY A 223 -2.21 5.24 19.21
N GLN A 224 -2.42 3.93 19.37
CA GLN A 224 -1.50 3.04 20.08
C GLN A 224 -0.48 2.46 19.11
N PHE A 225 0.43 3.33 18.63
CA PHE A 225 1.35 3.03 17.55
C PHE A 225 2.36 1.94 17.90
N ASP A 226 2.86 1.90 19.13
CA ASP A 226 3.81 0.85 19.57
C ASP A 226 3.18 -0.55 19.45
N LYS A 227 1.90 -0.71 19.82
CA LYS A 227 1.17 -1.97 19.67
C LYS A 227 0.96 -2.31 18.19
N SER A 228 0.68 -1.30 17.35
CA SER A 228 0.59 -1.48 15.91
C SER A 228 1.90 -1.98 15.32
N VAL A 229 3.04 -1.41 15.74
CA VAL A 229 4.37 -1.86 15.31
C VAL A 229 4.65 -3.30 15.75
N ALA A 230 4.33 -3.65 17.01
CA ALA A 230 4.52 -5.00 17.54
C ALA A 230 3.71 -6.03 16.73
N ASP A 231 2.43 -5.78 16.51
CA ASP A 231 1.53 -6.67 15.78
C ASP A 231 1.96 -6.86 14.32
N ASN A 232 2.29 -5.77 13.61
CA ASN A 232 2.77 -5.89 12.22
C ASN A 232 4.14 -6.56 12.13
N SER A 233 5.00 -6.42 13.17
CA SER A 233 6.27 -7.15 13.24
C SER A 233 6.05 -8.65 13.40
N GLU A 234 5.05 -9.06 14.18
CA GLU A 234 4.67 -10.47 14.30
C GLU A 234 4.03 -11.00 13.01
N ALA A 235 3.19 -10.20 12.35
CA ALA A 235 2.66 -10.53 11.02
C ALA A 235 3.77 -10.79 10.00
N ILE A 236 4.80 -9.93 9.97
CA ILE A 236 5.98 -10.07 9.10
C ILE A 236 6.80 -11.31 9.47
N ARG A 237 6.95 -11.62 10.76
CA ARG A 237 7.66 -12.83 11.22
C ARG A 237 6.97 -14.10 10.73
N LEU A 238 5.63 -14.12 10.76
CA LEU A 238 4.82 -15.27 10.32
C LEU A 238 4.74 -15.39 8.79
N ASP A 239 4.59 -14.28 8.08
CA ASP A 239 4.57 -14.23 6.62
C ASP A 239 5.22 -12.94 6.11
N SER A 240 6.50 -13.02 5.78
CA SER A 240 7.28 -11.90 5.26
C SER A 240 7.01 -11.54 3.80
N LYS A 241 6.09 -12.24 3.10
CA LYS A 241 5.84 -12.02 1.67
C LYS A 241 4.81 -10.93 1.41
N GLN A 242 3.97 -10.62 2.39
CA GLN A 242 2.84 -9.68 2.22
C GLN A 242 3.33 -8.23 2.35
N PRO A 243 3.21 -7.41 1.31
CA PRO A 243 3.65 -6.02 1.33
C PRO A 243 2.84 -5.16 2.30
N GLU A 244 1.57 -5.51 2.55
CA GLU A 244 0.67 -4.78 3.43
C GLU A 244 1.17 -4.71 4.88
N TYR A 245 1.86 -5.75 5.36
CA TYR A 245 2.34 -5.75 6.74
C TYR A 245 3.46 -4.73 6.95
N TYR A 246 4.33 -4.57 5.96
CA TYR A 246 5.35 -3.53 5.95
C TYR A 246 4.73 -2.13 5.80
N ASP A 247 3.77 -1.94 4.89
CA ASP A 247 3.05 -0.66 4.76
C ASP A 247 2.36 -0.26 6.06
N ASN A 248 1.65 -1.20 6.71
CA ASN A 248 0.98 -0.95 7.99
C ASN A 248 1.95 -0.59 9.11
N ARG A 249 3.13 -1.25 9.19
CA ARG A 249 4.17 -0.91 10.17
C ARG A 249 4.82 0.43 9.85
N GLY A 250 5.11 0.68 8.58
CA GLY A 250 5.61 1.97 8.10
C GLY A 250 4.67 3.12 8.43
N LEU A 251 3.37 2.93 8.27
CA LEU A 251 2.35 3.92 8.67
C LEU A 251 2.35 4.18 10.18
N ALA A 252 2.58 3.15 11.01
CA ALA A 252 2.71 3.33 12.44
C ALA A 252 3.99 4.09 12.81
N TYR A 253 5.14 3.74 12.21
CA TYR A 253 6.39 4.49 12.40
C TYR A 253 6.28 5.95 11.92
N ALA A 254 5.65 6.21 10.78
CA ALA A 254 5.42 7.56 10.29
C ALA A 254 4.57 8.40 11.28
N ALA A 255 3.55 7.78 11.89
CA ALA A 255 2.72 8.42 12.90
C ALA A 255 3.48 8.74 14.19
N MET A 256 4.54 7.98 14.51
CA MET A 256 5.48 8.23 15.61
C MET A 256 6.55 9.27 15.27
N GLY A 257 6.63 9.74 14.00
CA GLY A 257 7.69 10.61 13.52
C GLY A 257 9.00 9.86 13.19
N GLU A 258 9.01 8.54 13.23
CA GLU A 258 10.18 7.72 12.92
C GLU A 258 10.30 7.46 11.41
N TYR A 259 10.47 8.55 10.65
CA TYR A 259 10.37 8.52 9.18
C TYR A 259 11.41 7.62 8.51
N ASP A 260 12.62 7.45 9.07
CA ASP A 260 13.63 6.56 8.50
C ASP A 260 13.19 5.09 8.56
N LYS A 261 12.58 4.67 9.68
CA LYS A 261 12.02 3.32 9.81
C LYS A 261 10.82 3.12 8.90
N ALA A 262 9.97 4.15 8.78
CA ALA A 262 8.82 4.14 7.87
C ALA A 262 9.27 3.96 6.41
N ILE A 263 10.25 4.75 5.96
CA ILE A 263 10.84 4.67 4.61
C ILE A 263 11.41 3.27 4.36
N ALA A 264 12.16 2.71 5.31
CA ALA A 264 12.71 1.36 5.18
C ALA A 264 11.62 0.28 5.02
N ASP A 265 10.50 0.41 5.72
CA ASP A 265 9.37 -0.50 5.60
C ASP A 265 8.63 -0.31 4.26
N TYR A 266 8.38 0.92 3.82
CA TYR A 266 7.80 1.16 2.49
C TYR A 266 8.69 0.64 1.37
N ASP A 267 10.03 0.72 1.52
CA ASP A 267 10.97 0.09 0.58
C ASP A 267 10.77 -1.43 0.51
N GLN A 268 10.52 -2.08 1.65
CA GLN A 268 10.18 -3.50 1.68
C GLN A 268 8.85 -3.81 1.00
N ALA A 269 7.83 -2.98 1.20
CA ALA A 269 6.53 -3.12 0.56
C ALA A 269 6.64 -2.94 -0.96
N ILE A 270 7.31 -1.88 -1.43
CA ILE A 270 7.49 -1.55 -2.85
C ILE A 270 8.31 -2.62 -3.58
N ARG A 271 9.36 -3.19 -2.95
CA ARG A 271 10.12 -4.30 -3.54
C ARG A 271 9.28 -5.55 -3.78
N ARG A 272 8.26 -5.80 -2.97
CA ARG A 272 7.36 -6.95 -3.11
C ARG A 272 6.29 -6.71 -4.15
N GLU A 273 5.71 -5.52 -4.11
CA GLU A 273 4.70 -5.09 -5.06
C GLU A 273 4.72 -3.56 -5.20
N GLN A 274 4.82 -3.07 -6.42
CA GLN A 274 4.71 -1.64 -6.68
C GLN A 274 3.25 -1.22 -6.69
N ARG A 275 2.84 -0.41 -5.70
CA ARG A 275 1.51 0.19 -5.61
C ARG A 275 1.60 1.68 -5.36
N ALA A 276 0.65 2.44 -5.90
CA ALA A 276 0.61 3.90 -5.77
C ALA A 276 0.54 4.35 -4.30
N ASN A 277 -0.20 3.64 -3.45
CA ASN A 277 -0.32 3.97 -2.03
C ASN A 277 1.02 3.82 -1.27
N PHE A 278 1.84 2.80 -1.58
CA PHE A 278 3.14 2.62 -0.91
C PHE A 278 4.12 3.72 -1.27
N LEU A 279 4.17 4.08 -2.56
CA LEU A 279 4.97 5.21 -3.03
C LEU A 279 4.48 6.52 -2.41
N THR A 280 3.17 6.75 -2.36
CA THR A 280 2.60 7.95 -1.74
C THR A 280 2.98 8.04 -0.26
N ASN A 281 2.86 6.94 0.50
CA ASN A 281 3.20 6.91 1.92
C ASN A 281 4.71 7.13 2.16
N ARG A 282 5.58 6.59 1.29
CA ARG A 282 7.02 6.86 1.33
C ARG A 282 7.32 8.31 0.99
N GLY A 283 6.68 8.87 -0.04
CA GLY A 283 6.76 10.27 -0.42
C GLY A 283 6.33 11.21 0.71
N ASP A 284 5.25 10.87 1.44
CA ASP A 284 4.83 11.61 2.63
C ASP A 284 5.95 11.63 3.69
N SER A 285 6.59 10.50 3.94
CA SER A 285 7.70 10.40 4.90
C SER A 285 8.93 11.20 4.46
N TYR A 286 9.30 11.16 3.19
CA TYR A 286 10.35 12.04 2.64
C TYR A 286 10.01 13.51 2.77
N GLN A 287 8.75 13.89 2.51
CA GLN A 287 8.29 15.28 2.66
C GLN A 287 8.38 15.76 4.11
N PHE A 288 8.05 14.92 5.11
CA PHE A 288 8.19 15.25 6.52
C PHE A 288 9.67 15.37 6.94
N LYS A 289 10.56 14.56 6.38
CA LYS A 289 12.01 14.71 6.56
C LYS A 289 12.61 15.96 5.88
N GLY A 290 11.85 16.60 4.98
CA GLY A 290 12.36 17.72 4.18
C GLY A 290 13.09 17.30 2.90
N GLU A 291 13.09 16.02 2.56
CA GLU A 291 13.67 15.46 1.32
C GLU A 291 12.69 15.64 0.13
N LEU A 292 12.44 16.92 -0.23
CA LEU A 292 11.37 17.30 -1.14
C LEU A 292 11.51 16.70 -2.56
N GLY A 293 12.76 16.54 -3.03
CA GLY A 293 13.05 15.93 -4.32
C GLY A 293 12.67 14.44 -4.36
N ALA A 294 12.98 13.69 -3.31
CA ALA A 294 12.60 12.27 -3.19
C ALA A 294 11.09 12.12 -3.07
N ALA A 295 10.44 12.99 -2.28
CA ALA A 295 8.99 13.01 -2.16
C ALA A 295 8.31 13.26 -3.52
N LEU A 296 8.80 14.22 -4.32
CA LEU A 296 8.25 14.51 -5.64
C LEU A 296 8.39 13.32 -6.58
N SER A 297 9.56 12.69 -6.60
CA SER A 297 9.81 11.49 -7.41
C SER A 297 8.84 10.36 -7.07
N ASP A 298 8.56 10.13 -5.79
CA ASP A 298 7.63 9.10 -5.34
C ASP A 298 6.18 9.41 -5.72
N TYR A 299 5.74 10.66 -5.56
CA TYR A 299 4.39 11.06 -5.98
C TYR A 299 4.22 10.96 -7.51
N ASP A 300 5.22 11.35 -8.29
CA ASP A 300 5.19 11.22 -9.75
C ASP A 300 5.13 9.74 -10.18
N ALA A 301 5.90 8.88 -9.52
CA ALA A 301 5.85 7.44 -9.75
C ALA A 301 4.50 6.84 -9.34
N ALA A 302 3.91 7.28 -8.21
CA ALA A 302 2.59 6.84 -7.76
C ALA A 302 1.50 7.19 -8.78
N LEU A 303 1.50 8.43 -9.30
CA LEU A 303 0.52 8.89 -10.29
C LEU A 303 0.72 8.28 -11.67
N LYS A 304 1.94 7.82 -11.98
CA LYS A 304 2.19 7.02 -13.19
C LYS A 304 1.58 5.62 -13.07
N LEU A 305 1.57 5.03 -11.88
CA LEU A 305 0.95 3.73 -11.63
C LEU A 305 -0.58 3.82 -11.53
N ASP A 306 -1.09 4.84 -10.85
CA ASP A 306 -2.52 5.09 -10.70
C ASP A 306 -2.82 6.58 -10.89
N PRO A 307 -3.18 6.99 -12.12
CA PRO A 307 -3.56 8.36 -12.43
C PRO A 307 -4.84 8.84 -11.73
N ASN A 308 -5.61 7.94 -11.12
CA ASN A 308 -6.86 8.27 -10.43
C ASN A 308 -6.70 8.31 -8.89
N PHE A 309 -5.49 8.26 -8.38
CA PHE A 309 -5.27 8.26 -6.94
C PHE A 309 -5.29 9.69 -6.36
N ALA A 310 -6.49 10.18 -6.03
CA ALA A 310 -6.75 11.55 -5.57
C ALA A 310 -5.85 11.99 -4.38
N LYS A 311 -5.55 11.07 -3.45
CA LYS A 311 -4.68 11.34 -2.29
C LYS A 311 -3.30 11.83 -2.73
N THR A 312 -2.71 11.23 -3.75
CA THR A 312 -1.36 11.60 -4.22
C THR A 312 -1.34 12.99 -4.82
N TYR A 313 -2.37 13.35 -5.60
CA TYR A 313 -2.49 14.72 -6.12
C TYR A 313 -2.57 15.73 -4.97
N ASN A 314 -3.41 15.49 -3.96
CA ASN A 314 -3.50 16.37 -2.80
C ASN A 314 -2.15 16.53 -2.08
N ASN A 315 -1.43 15.44 -1.86
CA ASN A 315 -0.15 15.44 -1.15
C ASN A 315 0.95 16.10 -2.00
N ARG A 316 0.98 15.86 -3.31
CA ARG A 316 1.91 16.55 -4.23
C ARG A 316 1.59 18.04 -4.35
N ALA A 317 0.33 18.43 -4.28
CA ALA A 317 -0.06 19.84 -4.22
C ALA A 317 0.49 20.53 -2.97
N VAL A 318 0.41 19.88 -1.80
CA VAL A 318 1.01 20.37 -0.56
C VAL A 318 2.54 20.51 -0.70
N LEU A 319 3.18 19.53 -1.36
CA LEU A 319 4.61 19.58 -1.66
C LEU A 319 4.96 20.75 -2.59
N TYR A 320 4.23 20.93 -3.72
CA TYR A 320 4.43 22.04 -4.63
C TYR A 320 4.19 23.40 -3.95
N LYS A 321 3.19 23.49 -3.07
CA LYS A 321 3.00 24.70 -2.23
C LYS A 321 4.25 24.98 -1.39
N LYS A 322 4.80 23.97 -0.72
CA LYS A 322 6.03 24.09 0.09
C LYS A 322 7.25 24.50 -0.74
N MET A 323 7.30 24.08 -2.02
CA MET A 323 8.33 24.46 -2.98
C MET A 323 8.07 25.83 -3.63
N GLY A 324 6.94 26.49 -3.37
CA GLY A 324 6.56 27.76 -3.99
C GLY A 324 5.97 27.64 -5.41
N GLU A 325 5.82 26.43 -5.91
CA GLU A 325 5.30 26.12 -7.26
C GLU A 325 3.76 26.24 -7.30
N ARG A 326 3.25 27.46 -7.12
CA ARG A 326 1.83 27.74 -6.89
C ARG A 326 0.91 27.25 -7.99
N ALA A 327 1.31 27.42 -9.27
CA ALA A 327 0.51 26.95 -10.40
C ALA A 327 0.36 25.44 -10.42
N LYS A 328 1.45 24.69 -10.13
CA LYS A 328 1.41 23.23 -10.05
C LYS A 328 0.60 22.77 -8.86
N ALA A 329 0.74 23.45 -7.71
CA ALA A 329 -0.07 23.13 -6.53
C ALA A 329 -1.57 23.31 -6.80
N LEU A 330 -1.96 24.42 -7.47
CA LEU A 330 -3.36 24.66 -7.86
C LEU A 330 -3.88 23.56 -8.79
N ALA A 331 -3.13 23.22 -9.83
CA ALA A 331 -3.50 22.18 -10.81
C ALA A 331 -3.71 20.82 -10.13
N ASP A 332 -2.84 20.45 -9.18
CA ASP A 332 -2.94 19.20 -8.44
C ASP A 332 -4.12 19.18 -7.46
N TYR A 333 -4.42 20.29 -6.74
CA TYR A 333 -5.62 20.37 -5.92
C TYR A 333 -6.90 20.25 -6.78
N GLU A 334 -6.91 20.82 -7.97
CA GLU A 334 -8.04 20.69 -8.90
C GLU A 334 -8.16 19.24 -9.45
N ALA A 335 -7.05 18.57 -9.71
CA ALA A 335 -7.04 17.17 -10.07
C ALA A 335 -7.59 16.29 -8.93
N ALA A 336 -7.14 16.53 -7.70
CA ALA A 336 -7.65 15.83 -6.53
C ALA A 336 -9.17 15.99 -6.37
N LEU A 337 -9.70 17.22 -6.57
CA LEU A 337 -11.13 17.51 -6.46
C LEU A 337 -11.97 16.97 -7.61
N ARG A 338 -11.39 16.82 -8.82
CA ARG A 338 -12.09 16.11 -9.92
C ARG A 338 -12.30 14.64 -9.62
N LEU A 339 -11.33 14.01 -8.94
CA LEU A 339 -11.38 12.60 -8.57
C LEU A 339 -12.17 12.34 -7.28
N ASP A 340 -12.08 13.26 -6.32
CA ASP A 340 -12.77 13.21 -5.03
C ASP A 340 -13.32 14.60 -4.69
N PRO A 341 -14.55 14.93 -5.14
CA PRO A 341 -15.17 16.23 -4.87
C PRO A 341 -15.42 16.53 -3.39
N ALA A 342 -15.44 15.49 -2.52
CA ALA A 342 -15.65 15.62 -1.09
C ALA A 342 -14.33 15.84 -0.31
N ASN A 343 -13.20 15.99 -0.97
CA ASN A 343 -11.90 16.19 -0.34
C ASN A 343 -11.76 17.63 0.21
N ASP A 344 -12.14 17.83 1.46
CA ASP A 344 -12.07 19.11 2.15
C ASP A 344 -10.66 19.70 2.20
N ASN A 345 -9.62 18.86 2.32
CA ASN A 345 -8.24 19.31 2.33
C ASN A 345 -7.84 19.92 0.98
N ALA A 346 -8.17 19.23 -0.10
CA ALA A 346 -7.92 19.73 -1.45
C ALA A 346 -8.74 21.00 -1.75
N ALA A 347 -10.00 21.05 -1.31
CA ALA A 347 -10.84 22.23 -1.46
C ALA A 347 -10.28 23.44 -0.70
N SER A 348 -9.81 23.24 0.52
CA SER A 348 -9.16 24.25 1.34
C SER A 348 -7.83 24.71 0.74
N GLY A 349 -7.02 23.75 0.32
CA GLY A 349 -5.74 23.99 -0.36
C GLY A 349 -5.90 24.78 -1.66
N ARG A 350 -6.89 24.42 -2.49
CA ARG A 350 -7.24 25.15 -3.71
C ARG A 350 -7.61 26.61 -3.43
N ARG A 351 -8.51 26.86 -2.45
CA ARG A 351 -8.89 28.24 -2.06
C ARG A 351 -7.68 29.06 -1.64
N ALA A 352 -6.81 28.47 -0.80
CA ALA A 352 -5.60 29.12 -0.36
C ALA A 352 -4.66 29.44 -1.54
N MET A 353 -4.48 28.52 -2.49
CA MET A 353 -3.65 28.73 -3.67
C MET A 353 -4.20 29.85 -4.59
N ILE A 354 -5.51 29.90 -4.82
CA ILE A 354 -6.12 30.98 -5.60
C ILE A 354 -5.83 32.35 -4.94
N ALA A 355 -5.97 32.44 -3.61
CA ALA A 355 -5.69 33.67 -2.88
C ALA A 355 -4.20 34.06 -2.94
N GLU A 356 -3.29 33.07 -2.80
CA GLU A 356 -1.84 33.31 -2.92
C GLU A 356 -1.45 33.73 -4.34
N ILE A 357 -2.04 33.10 -5.37
CA ILE A 357 -1.77 33.46 -6.77
C ILE A 357 -2.29 34.87 -7.08
N ALA A 358 -3.46 35.23 -6.58
CA ALA A 358 -4.00 36.59 -6.74
C ALA A 358 -3.10 37.65 -6.10
N LYS A 359 -2.45 37.32 -4.99
CA LYS A 359 -1.55 38.24 -4.27
C LYS A 359 -0.12 38.27 -4.82
N PHE A 360 0.42 37.14 -5.25
CA PHE A 360 1.84 36.98 -5.56
C PHE A 360 2.15 36.48 -6.96
N GLY A 361 1.13 36.21 -7.80
CA GLY A 361 1.27 35.57 -9.12
C GLY A 361 1.43 34.05 -9.06
N THR A 362 1.36 33.41 -10.24
CA THR A 362 1.41 31.95 -10.44
C THR A 362 2.79 31.35 -10.24
N GLU A 363 3.82 32.14 -10.58
CA GLU A 363 5.20 31.70 -10.39
C GLU A 363 5.58 31.78 -8.91
N PRO A 364 6.47 30.87 -8.42
CA PRO A 364 7.19 31.13 -7.20
C PRO A 364 7.70 32.58 -7.32
N PRO A 365 7.86 33.32 -6.21
CA PRO A 365 8.62 34.55 -6.29
C PRO A 365 9.89 34.10 -7.03
N ARG A 366 10.02 34.55 -8.29
CA ARG A 366 11.15 34.14 -9.15
C ARG A 366 12.31 34.10 -8.21
N ALA A 367 12.94 32.91 -8.02
CA ALA A 367 14.24 32.87 -7.37
C ALA A 367 14.96 33.98 -8.06
N LEU A 368 15.09 35.11 -7.36
CA LEU A 368 15.28 36.43 -7.95
C LEU A 368 16.42 36.27 -8.93
N ASN A 369 16.05 36.08 -10.18
CA ASN A 369 16.96 35.94 -11.29
C ASN A 369 17.89 37.12 -11.21
N ALA A 370 19.11 36.94 -11.55
CA ALA A 370 20.25 37.84 -11.53
C ALA A 370 19.99 39.35 -11.76
N ALA A 371 18.75 39.76 -12.09
CA ALA A 371 18.30 41.14 -12.28
C ALA A 371 17.82 41.85 -11.00
N SER A 372 17.45 41.10 -9.92
CA SER A 372 16.90 41.72 -8.68
C SER A 372 17.81 41.67 -7.46
N GLY A 373 19.03 41.23 -7.61
CA GLY A 373 20.04 41.35 -6.52
C GLY A 373 19.96 40.30 -5.38
N ASN A 374 19.03 39.34 -5.37
CA ASN A 374 18.81 38.46 -4.21
C ASN A 374 19.02 36.94 -4.44
N GLY A 375 19.51 36.48 -5.60
CA GLY A 375 19.82 35.06 -5.86
C GLY A 375 21.31 34.74 -5.59
N PRO A 376 21.79 33.50 -5.78
CA PRO A 376 23.19 33.15 -5.62
C PRO A 376 24.09 33.85 -6.62
N SER A 377 25.42 33.87 -6.33
CA SER A 377 26.44 34.52 -7.14
C SER A 377 26.65 33.88 -8.52
N PHE A 378 26.01 32.76 -8.80
CA PHE A 378 26.10 31.98 -10.05
C PHE A 378 24.74 31.67 -10.64
N ALA A 379 24.69 31.32 -11.93
CA ALA A 379 23.46 30.99 -12.60
C ALA A 379 22.97 29.59 -12.21
N CYS A 380 21.78 29.49 -11.57
CA CYS A 380 21.21 28.23 -11.12
C CYS A 380 20.95 27.22 -12.25
N ALA A 381 20.69 27.71 -13.48
CA ALA A 381 20.53 26.84 -14.65
C ALA A 381 21.81 26.03 -15.00
N THR A 382 22.97 26.47 -14.52
CA THR A 382 24.28 25.83 -14.76
C THR A 382 24.83 25.10 -13.54
N ALA A 383 24.09 25.03 -12.43
CA ALA A 383 24.50 24.37 -11.20
C ALA A 383 24.71 22.85 -11.44
N LYS A 384 25.95 22.40 -11.28
CA LYS A 384 26.36 21.01 -11.51
C LYS A 384 26.54 20.21 -10.22
N ARG A 385 26.95 20.90 -9.14
CA ARG A 385 27.23 20.26 -7.85
C ARG A 385 25.99 20.24 -6.97
N GLU A 386 25.83 19.22 -6.16
CA GLU A 386 24.68 19.09 -5.25
C GLU A 386 24.55 20.28 -4.30
N VAL A 387 25.65 20.77 -3.75
CA VAL A 387 25.67 21.98 -2.90
C VAL A 387 25.18 23.22 -3.65
N GLU A 388 25.48 23.36 -4.92
CA GLU A 388 25.02 24.48 -5.78
C GLU A 388 23.51 24.38 -6.03
N LYS A 389 23.00 23.18 -6.25
CA LYS A 389 21.56 22.93 -6.41
C LYS A 389 20.78 23.27 -5.15
N VAL A 390 21.34 22.92 -3.97
CA VAL A 390 20.74 23.26 -2.67
C VAL A 390 20.76 24.76 -2.42
N ILE A 391 21.86 25.47 -2.74
CA ILE A 391 21.94 26.93 -2.65
C ILE A 391 20.92 27.61 -3.57
N CYS A 392 20.68 27.04 -4.75
CA CYS A 392 19.68 27.54 -5.68
C CYS A 392 18.24 27.27 -5.22
N ALA A 393 18.01 26.18 -4.51
CA ALA A 393 16.69 25.79 -4.01
C ALA A 393 16.31 26.54 -2.71
N ASP A 394 17.27 27.05 -1.95
CA ASP A 394 17.05 27.76 -0.69
C ASP A 394 17.32 29.26 -0.86
N PRO A 395 16.28 30.13 -0.80
CA PRO A 395 16.44 31.58 -0.98
C PRO A 395 17.42 32.23 0.02
N ASP A 396 17.44 31.78 1.26
CA ASP A 396 18.35 32.32 2.30
C ASP A 396 19.80 31.95 1.98
N LEU A 397 20.06 30.72 1.55
CA LEU A 397 21.40 30.29 1.12
C LEU A 397 21.82 31.02 -0.15
N GLY A 398 20.89 31.26 -1.08
CA GLY A 398 21.15 32.05 -2.28
C GLY A 398 21.57 33.50 -1.95
N VAL A 399 20.91 34.15 -0.99
CA VAL A 399 21.25 35.48 -0.50
C VAL A 399 22.63 35.47 0.16
N LEU A 400 22.92 34.48 1.02
CA LEU A 400 24.25 34.37 1.69
C LEU A 400 25.37 34.14 0.66
N ASP A 401 25.16 33.31 -0.35
CA ASP A 401 26.17 33.06 -1.39
C ASP A 401 26.50 34.33 -2.15
N ARG A 402 25.46 35.11 -2.51
CA ARG A 402 25.66 36.41 -3.16
C ARG A 402 26.38 37.41 -2.25
N GLN A 403 25.97 37.56 -1.00
CA GLN A 403 26.60 38.43 -0.05
C GLN A 403 28.09 38.09 0.15
N ILE A 404 28.42 36.79 0.21
CA ILE A 404 29.82 36.33 0.27
C ILE A 404 30.58 36.77 -0.98
N ALA A 405 30.01 36.58 -2.17
CA ALA A 405 30.67 36.93 -3.44
C ALA A 405 30.88 38.44 -3.59
N GLU A 406 29.87 39.25 -3.27
CA GLU A 406 29.96 40.72 -3.32
C GLU A 406 30.95 41.28 -2.31
N THR A 407 30.90 40.84 -1.04
CA THR A 407 31.85 41.28 0.00
C THR A 407 33.26 40.83 -0.35
N TYR A 408 33.45 39.59 -0.84
CA TYR A 408 34.74 39.14 -1.32
C TYR A 408 35.30 40.04 -2.44
N ALA A 409 34.45 40.42 -3.41
CA ALA A 409 34.85 41.29 -4.51
C ALA A 409 35.24 42.70 -4.03
N ARG A 410 34.50 43.27 -3.03
CA ARG A 410 34.82 44.57 -2.42
C ARG A 410 36.15 44.52 -1.68
N VAL A 411 36.34 43.54 -0.78
CA VAL A 411 37.56 43.34 -0.02
C VAL A 411 38.76 43.11 -0.94
N LEU A 412 38.57 42.34 -2.01
CA LEU A 412 39.63 42.06 -3.00
C LEU A 412 40.04 43.32 -3.75
N LYS A 413 39.13 44.25 -4.01
CA LYS A 413 39.39 45.52 -4.72
C LYS A 413 40.20 46.49 -3.88
N SER A 414 40.02 46.50 -2.55
CA SER A 414 40.74 47.35 -1.59
C SER A 414 42.07 46.74 -1.10
N ALA A 415 42.27 45.44 -1.31
CA ALA A 415 43.41 44.70 -0.75
C ALA A 415 44.74 45.02 -1.47
N SER A 416 45.85 45.07 -0.69
CA SER A 416 47.21 45.06 -1.24
C SER A 416 47.49 43.79 -2.05
N LYS A 417 48.50 43.79 -2.93
CA LYS A 417 48.89 42.60 -3.72
C LYS A 417 49.09 41.33 -2.87
N ARG A 418 49.71 41.47 -1.70
CA ARG A 418 49.96 40.35 -0.77
C ARG A 418 48.66 39.87 -0.14
N SER A 419 47.89 40.78 0.44
CA SER A 419 46.57 40.47 1.04
C SER A 419 45.58 39.90 0.01
N ALA A 420 45.61 40.37 -1.23
CA ALA A 420 44.79 39.84 -2.33
C ALA A 420 45.14 38.38 -2.68
N SER A 421 46.42 38.00 -2.60
CA SER A 421 46.87 36.61 -2.81
C SER A 421 46.33 35.69 -1.72
N ASP A 422 46.46 36.11 -0.45
CA ASP A 422 45.95 35.33 0.70
C ASP A 422 44.44 35.25 0.69
N LEU A 423 43.75 36.32 0.33
CA LEU A 423 42.30 36.34 0.21
C LEU A 423 41.79 35.39 -0.86
N ARG A 424 42.44 35.33 -2.04
CA ARG A 424 42.13 34.37 -3.11
C ARG A 424 42.36 32.93 -2.67
N LYS A 425 43.42 32.67 -1.90
CA LYS A 425 43.69 31.34 -1.35
C LYS A 425 42.58 30.92 -0.38
N THR A 426 42.27 31.75 0.63
CA THR A 426 41.23 31.44 1.62
C THR A 426 39.83 31.29 1.01
N GLN A 427 39.53 32.00 -0.10
CA GLN A 427 38.27 31.84 -0.83
C GLN A 427 38.21 30.48 -1.56
N ARG A 428 39.31 30.05 -2.20
CA ARG A 428 39.40 28.74 -2.80
C ARG A 428 39.25 27.62 -1.77
N ASP A 429 39.91 27.75 -0.64
CA ASP A 429 39.86 26.78 0.48
C ASP A 429 38.44 26.68 1.04
N PHE A 430 37.75 27.82 1.23
CA PHE A 430 36.33 27.86 1.63
C PHE A 430 35.44 27.12 0.62
N LEU A 431 35.55 27.43 -0.66
CA LEU A 431 34.72 26.78 -1.71
C LEU A 431 35.02 25.28 -1.79
N THR A 432 36.29 24.89 -1.65
CA THR A 432 36.66 23.47 -1.65
C THR A 432 36.06 22.74 -0.45
N THR A 433 36.25 23.32 0.78
CA THR A 433 35.69 22.73 2.00
C THR A 433 34.16 22.64 1.95
N ARG A 434 33.50 23.71 1.53
CA ARG A 434 32.03 23.73 1.32
C ARG A 434 31.57 22.55 0.44
N ASN A 435 32.23 22.40 -0.70
CA ASN A 435 31.85 21.41 -1.70
C ASN A 435 32.18 19.96 -1.30
N THR A 436 33.27 19.74 -0.55
CA THR A 436 33.69 18.38 -0.15
C THR A 436 33.09 17.92 1.18
N SER A 437 32.67 18.86 2.03
CA SER A 437 32.05 18.54 3.33
C SER A 437 30.52 18.51 3.28
N PHE A 438 29.93 19.03 2.21
CA PHE A 438 28.48 19.02 2.03
C PHE A 438 27.95 17.57 2.04
N GLY A 439 26.85 17.34 2.78
CA GLY A 439 26.25 16.02 2.95
C GLY A 439 26.92 15.11 4.00
N ARG A 440 27.98 15.53 4.65
CA ARG A 440 28.56 14.78 5.78
C ARG A 440 27.73 14.96 7.05
N PRO A 441 27.64 13.96 7.93
CA PRO A 441 26.99 14.12 9.23
C PRO A 441 27.50 15.29 10.02
N GLY A 442 26.62 16.16 10.53
CA GLY A 442 26.96 17.35 11.30
C GLY A 442 27.43 18.57 10.50
N TYR A 443 27.47 18.52 9.17
CA TYR A 443 27.83 19.68 8.34
C TYR A 443 26.60 20.60 8.13
N ASP A 444 26.68 21.81 8.71
CA ASP A 444 25.68 22.87 8.58
C ASP A 444 26.12 23.89 7.52
N LEU A 445 25.56 23.80 6.32
CA LEU A 445 25.92 24.68 5.20
C LEU A 445 25.61 26.16 5.52
N LYS A 446 24.43 26.45 6.11
CA LYS A 446 24.03 27.84 6.43
C LYS A 446 24.99 28.47 7.43
N LYS A 447 25.34 27.77 8.48
CA LYS A 447 26.31 28.21 9.50
C LYS A 447 27.69 28.49 8.90
N VAL A 448 28.20 27.58 8.08
CA VAL A 448 29.51 27.71 7.42
C VAL A 448 29.54 28.93 6.48
N MET A 449 28.46 29.19 5.76
CA MET A 449 28.35 30.37 4.90
C MET A 449 28.23 31.66 5.70
N GLN A 450 27.48 31.68 6.80
CA GLN A 450 27.42 32.83 7.72
C GLN A 450 28.76 33.16 8.34
N GLU A 451 29.48 32.15 8.81
CA GLU A 451 30.87 32.36 9.37
C GLU A 451 31.82 32.92 8.31
N ARG A 452 31.72 32.48 7.04
CA ARG A 452 32.52 33.03 5.95
C ARG A 452 32.19 34.50 5.68
N LEU A 453 30.92 34.85 5.62
CA LEU A 453 30.49 36.25 5.43
C LEU A 453 30.97 37.15 6.56
N GLN A 454 30.86 36.68 7.81
CA GLN A 454 31.36 37.43 8.97
C GLN A 454 32.86 37.68 8.90
N LYS A 455 33.65 36.66 8.48
CA LYS A 455 35.11 36.82 8.29
C LYS A 455 35.45 37.84 7.19
N LEU A 456 34.68 37.84 6.09
CA LEU A 456 34.90 38.83 5.01
C LEU A 456 34.52 40.23 5.45
N ASN A 457 33.43 40.43 6.17
CA ASN A 457 33.04 41.74 6.71
C ASN A 457 34.08 42.30 7.70
N ALA A 458 34.67 41.44 8.51
CA ALA A 458 35.76 41.84 9.42
C ALA A 458 37.08 42.22 8.71
N MET A 459 37.24 41.92 7.43
CA MET A 459 38.36 42.34 6.60
C MET A 459 38.06 43.63 5.83
N GLU A 460 36.81 44.05 5.76
CA GLU A 460 36.36 45.29 5.12
C GLU A 460 36.45 46.50 6.07
N SER A 461 36.35 46.24 7.40
CA SER A 461 36.50 47.22 8.48
C SER A 461 37.98 47.50 8.78
#